data_3c90c79e7623b02097324332625b9452
#
_entry.id   3c90c79e7623b02097324332625b9452
#
_cell.length_a   1.000
_cell.length_b   1.000
_cell.length_c   1.000
_cell.angle_alpha   90.00
_cell.angle_beta   90.00
_cell.angle_gamma   90.00
#
_symmetry.space_group_name_H-M   'P 1'
#
loop_
_entity.id
_entity.type
_entity.pdbx_description
1 polymer ?
#
loop_
_entity_poly.entity_id
_entity_poly.type
_entity_poly.pdbx_seq_one_letter_code
_entity_poly.pdbx_strand_id
1 'polypeptide(L)'
;MKFTASKKTIALVAAAAMLTSVAACGSSSNSSSSGVTEGGKTEITVWSWDSTLPRTVKDFEKANPDITVKVTNAGTNKTEYTALNNALSAGKGAPDLVQIEYYALPEYQVRGEIEDLSQFGAGKFSDFYTPGTWASVKLNGGVYALPMDSGPMAWFYNKDVFDKAGVDPTRVRTWDEFYDAAKKVRATGSYITSDSGDAGFFDSMTWLAGATPFSTGSDGQSVTINLSNDSKVKTFVDFWQKMIDDDLIDTKTAGWSDDWNKSLNDGSIASLLTGAWMPLSLIHI
;
A
#
# COMPACT_ATOMS: atom_id res chain seq x y z
N MET A 1 -28.13 34.59 -38.99
CA MET A 1 -28.10 35.88 -38.31
C MET A 1 -26.66 36.24 -38.03
N LYS A 2 -26.14 37.23 -38.73
CA LYS A 2 -24.79 37.78 -38.57
C LYS A 2 -24.83 38.80 -37.44
N PHE A 3 -23.86 38.78 -36.53
CA PHE A 3 -23.53 39.99 -35.74
C PHE A 3 -22.04 40.21 -35.72
N THR A 4 -21.72 41.40 -36.11
CA THR A 4 -20.48 42.02 -36.46
C THR A 4 -19.69 42.49 -35.22
N ALA A 5 -18.40 42.60 -35.42
CA ALA A 5 -17.37 43.11 -34.51
C ALA A 5 -17.60 44.60 -34.12
N SER A 6 -17.09 44.97 -32.95
CA SER A 6 -16.68 46.36 -32.69
C SER A 6 -15.39 46.38 -31.85
N LYS A 7 -14.36 46.93 -32.47
CA LYS A 7 -13.10 47.35 -31.86
C LYS A 7 -13.32 48.68 -31.14
N LYS A 8 -12.79 48.88 -29.97
CA LYS A 8 -12.30 50.18 -29.50
C LYS A 8 -11.06 50.06 -28.63
N THR A 9 -10.05 50.66 -29.17
CA THR A 9 -8.71 51.04 -28.72
C THR A 9 -8.74 52.12 -27.63
N ILE A 10 -7.61 52.31 -26.93
CA ILE A 10 -7.13 53.51 -26.15
C ILE A 10 -6.75 53.03 -24.71
N ALA A 11 -5.63 53.28 -24.10
CA ALA A 11 -4.42 54.06 -24.41
C ALA A 11 -3.25 53.64 -23.47
N LEU A 12 -2.02 53.86 -23.94
CA LEU A 12 -0.78 53.82 -23.18
C LEU A 12 -0.76 54.89 -22.05
N VAL A 13 -0.21 54.54 -20.87
CA VAL A 13 0.55 55.48 -20.05
C VAL A 13 1.82 54.81 -19.58
N ALA A 14 2.94 55.32 -20.05
CA ALA A 14 4.30 55.00 -19.61
C ALA A 14 4.63 55.79 -18.35
N ALA A 15 5.28 55.13 -17.37
CA ALA A 15 6.11 55.84 -16.38
C ALA A 15 7.35 54.99 -16.10
N ALA A 16 8.47 55.50 -16.56
CA ALA A 16 9.82 55.02 -16.30
C ALA A 16 10.35 55.62 -14.97
N ALA A 17 11.13 54.85 -14.26
CA ALA A 17 12.25 55.15 -13.35
C ALA A 17 12.24 54.10 -12.21
N MET A 18 13.29 53.45 -11.80
CA MET A 18 14.74 53.69 -11.71
C MET A 18 15.48 52.35 -11.60
N LEU A 19 16.57 52.25 -12.29
CA LEU A 19 17.63 51.26 -12.14
C LEU A 19 18.34 51.45 -10.79
N THR A 20 18.41 50.36 -9.99
CA THR A 20 19.58 50.12 -9.15
C THR A 20 19.97 48.66 -9.26
N SER A 21 21.08 48.45 -9.94
CA SER A 21 21.80 47.18 -10.06
C SER A 21 22.42 46.76 -8.74
N VAL A 22 22.06 45.58 -8.26
CA VAL A 22 22.96 44.81 -7.40
C VAL A 22 23.13 43.44 -8.07
N ALA A 23 24.27 43.26 -8.70
CA ALA A 23 24.73 41.97 -9.12
C ALA A 23 25.11 41.14 -7.90
N ALA A 24 24.33 40.07 -7.63
CA ALA A 24 24.77 38.97 -6.80
C ALA A 24 24.62 37.71 -7.64
N CYS A 25 25.76 37.25 -8.18
CA CYS A 25 25.90 35.90 -8.68
C CYS A 25 25.67 34.93 -7.52
N GLY A 26 24.55 34.21 -7.57
CA GLY A 26 24.28 33.06 -6.75
C GLY A 26 23.71 31.99 -7.63
N SER A 27 24.54 31.05 -8.02
CA SER A 27 24.14 29.79 -8.63
C SER A 27 23.20 29.07 -7.68
N SER A 28 21.90 29.09 -8.00
CA SER A 28 20.90 28.28 -7.29
C SER A 28 21.01 26.86 -7.81
N SER A 29 21.87 26.07 -7.21
CA SER A 29 21.68 24.63 -7.16
C SER A 29 20.48 24.39 -6.24
N ASN A 30 19.39 23.89 -6.82
CA ASN A 30 18.23 23.41 -6.08
C ASN A 30 18.62 22.10 -5.40
N SER A 31 19.30 22.17 -4.27
CA SER A 31 19.41 21.08 -3.34
C SER A 31 18.21 21.19 -2.41
N SER A 32 17.35 20.18 -2.43
CA SER A 32 16.36 19.92 -1.40
C SER A 32 17.10 19.84 -0.07
N SER A 33 17.07 20.91 0.70
CA SER A 33 17.70 20.94 2.02
C SER A 33 16.82 20.14 2.97
N SER A 34 17.28 18.96 3.43
CA SER A 34 16.86 18.42 4.71
C SER A 34 16.94 19.56 5.74
N GLY A 35 15.78 19.90 6.34
CA GLY A 35 15.67 21.05 7.22
C GLY A 35 16.50 20.85 8.48
N VAL A 36 17.49 21.70 8.70
CA VAL A 36 18.15 21.81 10.00
C VAL A 36 17.22 22.62 10.89
N THR A 37 16.69 22.01 11.94
CA THR A 37 15.84 22.70 12.92
C THR A 37 16.67 23.65 13.80
N GLU A 38 16.00 24.65 14.38
CA GLU A 38 16.57 25.56 15.36
C GLU A 38 17.18 24.75 16.53
N GLY A 39 18.52 24.73 16.63
CA GLY A 39 19.26 23.91 17.58
C GLY A 39 20.24 22.90 16.95
N GLY A 40 20.38 22.87 15.60
CA GLY A 40 21.38 22.05 14.89
C GLY A 40 21.02 20.59 14.71
N LYS A 41 19.77 20.17 15.00
CA LYS A 41 19.28 18.82 14.74
C LYS A 41 18.79 18.69 13.30
N THR A 42 19.00 17.50 12.72
CA THR A 42 18.41 17.13 11.43
C THR A 42 16.98 16.61 11.66
N GLU A 43 16.00 17.21 10.99
CA GLU A 43 14.63 16.68 10.97
C GLU A 43 14.45 15.78 9.76
N ILE A 44 13.89 14.59 9.97
CA ILE A 44 13.47 13.64 8.94
C ILE A 44 11.95 13.51 9.01
N THR A 45 11.28 13.72 7.91
CA THR A 45 9.83 13.57 7.79
C THR A 45 9.50 12.19 7.22
N VAL A 46 8.54 11.49 7.85
CA VAL A 46 8.13 10.14 7.45
C VAL A 46 6.62 10.09 7.32
N TRP A 47 6.11 9.62 6.19
CA TRP A 47 4.71 9.24 6.05
C TRP A 47 4.56 7.73 6.21
N SER A 48 3.69 7.32 7.12
CA SER A 48 3.44 5.91 7.39
C SER A 48 2.11 5.73 8.10
N TRP A 49 1.40 4.66 7.74
CA TRP A 49 0.19 4.21 8.45
C TRP A 49 0.48 3.12 9.49
N ASP A 50 1.73 2.67 9.63
CA ASP A 50 2.10 1.72 10.66
C ASP A 50 2.00 2.34 12.05
N SER A 51 1.04 1.86 12.85
CA SER A 51 0.80 2.32 14.21
C SER A 51 1.94 2.00 15.18
N THR A 52 2.85 1.10 14.83
CA THR A 52 3.99 0.71 15.67
C THR A 52 5.22 1.58 15.45
N LEU A 53 5.32 2.22 14.30
CA LEU A 53 6.47 3.05 13.91
C LEU A 53 6.83 4.15 14.91
N PRO A 54 5.88 4.88 15.54
CA PRO A 54 6.21 5.91 16.53
C PRO A 54 6.98 5.39 17.75
N ARG A 55 6.83 4.11 18.11
CA ARG A 55 7.62 3.49 19.17
C ARG A 55 9.06 3.24 18.71
N THR A 56 9.23 2.69 17.52
CA THR A 56 10.54 2.44 16.91
C THR A 56 11.32 3.75 16.72
N VAL A 57 10.63 4.83 16.30
CA VAL A 57 11.22 6.16 16.16
C VAL A 57 11.78 6.68 17.49
N LYS A 58 11.09 6.51 18.61
CA LYS A 58 11.62 6.92 19.93
C LYS A 58 12.94 6.23 20.29
N ASP A 59 13.06 4.93 19.97
CA ASP A 59 14.29 4.19 20.21
C ASP A 59 15.42 4.65 19.26
N PHE A 60 15.07 4.98 18.02
CA PHE A 60 16.01 5.54 17.04
C PHE A 60 16.53 6.92 17.47
N GLU A 61 15.65 7.85 17.86
CA GLU A 61 16.04 9.18 18.32
C GLU A 61 16.90 9.13 19.58
N LYS A 62 16.62 8.19 20.49
CA LYS A 62 17.44 7.96 21.68
C LYS A 62 18.86 7.53 21.33
N ALA A 63 19.00 6.72 20.27
CA ALA A 63 20.32 6.28 19.78
C ALA A 63 21.00 7.34 18.90
N ASN A 64 20.24 8.29 18.33
CA ASN A 64 20.70 9.33 17.43
C ASN A 64 20.17 10.70 17.87
N PRO A 65 20.72 11.30 18.96
CA PRO A 65 20.16 12.48 19.60
C PRO A 65 20.17 13.74 18.74
N ASP A 66 20.95 13.75 17.67
CA ASP A 66 21.03 14.85 16.69
C ASP A 66 20.01 14.71 15.53
N ILE A 67 19.16 13.69 15.56
CA ILE A 67 18.13 13.46 14.58
C ILE A 67 16.75 13.52 15.26
N THR A 68 15.81 14.20 14.65
CA THR A 68 14.39 14.17 15.01
C THR A 68 13.59 13.60 13.86
N VAL A 69 12.66 12.69 14.14
CA VAL A 69 11.83 12.05 13.12
C VAL A 69 10.37 12.42 13.32
N LYS A 70 9.80 13.12 12.36
CA LYS A 70 8.38 13.51 12.36
C LYS A 70 7.57 12.50 11.56
N VAL A 71 6.84 11.63 12.25
CA VAL A 71 5.93 10.66 11.62
C VAL A 71 4.56 11.30 11.42
N THR A 72 4.03 11.19 10.22
CA THR A 72 2.68 11.64 9.84
C THR A 72 1.94 10.47 9.21
N ASN A 73 0.71 10.20 9.64
CA ASN A 73 -0.20 9.34 8.93
C ASN A 73 -0.98 10.20 7.92
N ALA A 74 -0.63 10.07 6.64
CA ALA A 74 -1.27 10.79 5.53
C ALA A 74 -2.46 9.99 4.93
N GLY A 75 -2.88 8.95 5.60
CA GLY A 75 -3.88 7.97 5.16
C GLY A 75 -3.26 6.60 4.99
N THR A 76 -4.06 5.65 4.54
CA THR A 76 -3.62 4.28 4.31
C THR A 76 -3.70 3.98 2.82
N ASN A 77 -2.67 3.35 2.26
CA ASN A 77 -2.66 2.83 0.89
C ASN A 77 -3.09 3.93 -0.12
N LYS A 78 -4.19 3.74 -0.84
CA LYS A 78 -4.68 4.67 -1.88
C LYS A 78 -4.81 6.12 -1.41
N THR A 79 -5.19 6.36 -0.16
CA THR A 79 -5.32 7.72 0.39
C THR A 79 -3.94 8.37 0.53
N GLU A 80 -2.96 7.66 1.07
CA GLU A 80 -1.59 8.16 1.17
C GLU A 80 -0.98 8.36 -0.22
N TYR A 81 -1.17 7.42 -1.15
CA TYR A 81 -0.64 7.56 -2.52
C TYR A 81 -1.24 8.76 -3.26
N THR A 82 -2.51 9.07 -3.03
CA THR A 82 -3.12 10.29 -3.56
C THR A 82 -2.44 11.54 -3.01
N ALA A 83 -2.19 11.59 -1.70
CA ALA A 83 -1.50 12.70 -1.06
C ALA A 83 -0.04 12.82 -1.54
N LEU A 84 0.67 11.67 -1.66
CA LEU A 84 2.05 11.63 -2.15
C LEU A 84 2.14 12.12 -3.60
N ASN A 85 1.29 11.62 -4.49
CA ASN A 85 1.25 12.04 -5.89
C ASN A 85 0.97 13.54 -6.03
N ASN A 86 0.09 14.10 -5.18
CA ASN A 86 -0.18 15.54 -5.16
C ASN A 86 1.06 16.33 -4.72
N ALA A 87 1.76 15.88 -3.67
CA ALA A 87 2.97 16.53 -3.17
C ALA A 87 4.12 16.48 -4.19
N LEU A 88 4.34 15.33 -4.81
CA LEU A 88 5.34 15.13 -5.88
C LEU A 88 5.02 16.03 -7.08
N SER A 89 3.77 16.06 -7.54
CA SER A 89 3.33 16.92 -8.65
C SER A 89 3.46 18.42 -8.34
N ALA A 90 3.29 18.80 -7.08
CA ALA A 90 3.48 20.18 -6.63
C ALA A 90 4.97 20.56 -6.43
N GLY A 91 5.88 19.58 -6.47
CA GLY A 91 7.31 19.77 -6.22
C GLY A 91 7.64 20.22 -4.78
N LYS A 92 6.72 19.98 -3.84
CA LYS A 92 6.90 20.37 -2.42
C LYS A 92 5.95 19.56 -1.51
N GLY A 93 6.39 19.35 -0.28
CA GLY A 93 5.57 18.75 0.78
C GLY A 93 5.58 17.22 0.76
N ALA A 94 6.34 16.58 -0.14
CA ALA A 94 6.64 15.16 -0.03
C ALA A 94 7.55 14.90 1.19
N PRO A 95 7.41 13.76 1.88
CA PRO A 95 8.25 13.40 3.01
C PRO A 95 9.64 12.95 2.54
N ASP A 96 10.61 12.89 3.46
CA ASP A 96 11.93 12.30 3.19
C ASP A 96 11.85 10.77 3.05
N LEU A 97 10.95 10.13 3.81
CA LEU A 97 10.65 8.70 3.74
C LEU A 97 9.15 8.48 3.67
N VAL A 98 8.73 7.48 2.93
CA VAL A 98 7.32 7.12 2.79
C VAL A 98 7.15 5.60 2.82
N GLN A 99 6.12 5.13 3.48
CA GLN A 99 5.71 3.73 3.42
C GLN A 99 5.01 3.48 2.07
N ILE A 100 5.49 2.47 1.34
CA ILE A 100 4.92 2.09 0.03
C ILE A 100 4.74 0.58 0.02
N GLU A 101 3.57 0.12 -0.39
CA GLU A 101 3.32 -1.30 -0.63
C GLU A 101 4.19 -1.84 -1.76
N TYR A 102 4.61 -3.10 -1.67
CA TYR A 102 5.47 -3.72 -2.67
C TYR A 102 4.91 -3.63 -4.09
N TYR A 103 3.59 -3.76 -4.25
CA TYR A 103 2.95 -3.68 -5.57
C TYR A 103 2.98 -2.28 -6.18
N ALA A 104 3.02 -1.24 -5.35
CA ALA A 104 3.04 0.15 -5.81
C ALA A 104 4.47 0.68 -6.07
N LEU A 105 5.48 0.05 -5.47
CA LEU A 105 6.88 0.49 -5.58
C LEU A 105 7.38 0.64 -7.03
N PRO A 106 7.07 -0.29 -7.97
CA PRO A 106 7.51 -0.15 -9.36
C PRO A 106 6.99 1.10 -10.07
N GLU A 107 5.78 1.58 -9.73
CA GLU A 107 5.21 2.79 -10.32
C GLU A 107 6.07 4.02 -9.98
N TYR A 108 6.45 4.19 -8.73
CA TYR A 108 7.29 5.30 -8.28
C TYR A 108 8.71 5.20 -8.84
N GLN A 109 9.24 3.97 -8.95
CA GLN A 109 10.56 3.74 -9.53
C GLN A 109 10.60 4.14 -11.02
N VAL A 110 9.62 3.72 -11.83
CA VAL A 110 9.56 4.05 -13.26
C VAL A 110 9.43 5.56 -13.50
N ARG A 111 8.74 6.27 -12.61
CA ARG A 111 8.61 7.73 -12.66
C ARG A 111 9.84 8.47 -12.14
N GLY A 112 10.82 7.77 -11.56
CA GLY A 112 12.02 8.37 -10.98
C GLY A 112 11.72 9.20 -9.71
N GLU A 113 10.69 8.83 -8.97
CA GLU A 113 10.20 9.56 -7.79
C GLU A 113 10.73 8.98 -6.47
N ILE A 114 11.44 7.87 -6.53
CA ILE A 114 12.14 7.23 -5.40
C ILE A 114 13.60 6.97 -5.76
N GLU A 115 14.46 7.04 -4.74
CA GLU A 115 15.90 6.97 -4.88
C GLU A 115 16.42 5.53 -4.92
N ASP A 116 17.44 5.25 -5.74
CA ASP A 116 18.19 3.98 -5.69
C ASP A 116 19.10 3.96 -4.45
N LEU A 117 18.71 3.21 -3.46
CA LEU A 117 19.42 3.06 -2.19
C LEU A 117 20.71 2.22 -2.31
N SER A 118 20.96 1.57 -3.45
CA SER A 118 22.18 0.78 -3.69
C SER A 118 23.42 1.64 -3.53
N GLN A 119 23.38 2.88 -4.00
CA GLN A 119 24.48 3.84 -3.89
C GLN A 119 24.80 4.22 -2.43
N PHE A 120 23.87 4.05 -1.52
CA PHE A 120 24.04 4.26 -0.07
C PHE A 120 24.34 2.95 0.68
N GLY A 121 24.60 1.86 -0.03
CA GLY A 121 24.99 0.58 0.54
C GLY A 121 23.84 -0.23 1.12
N ALA A 122 22.60 -0.02 0.63
CA ALA A 122 21.43 -0.77 1.10
C ALA A 122 21.58 -2.29 0.93
N GLY A 123 22.37 -2.74 -0.05
CA GLY A 123 22.64 -4.16 -0.28
C GLY A 123 23.16 -4.94 0.93
N LYS A 124 23.81 -4.26 1.89
CA LYS A 124 24.30 -4.87 3.15
C LYS A 124 23.18 -5.39 4.05
N PHE A 125 21.95 -4.97 3.81
CA PHE A 125 20.79 -5.38 4.62
C PHE A 125 20.09 -6.63 4.07
N SER A 126 20.52 -7.18 2.92
CA SER A 126 19.87 -8.33 2.27
C SER A 126 19.66 -9.52 3.21
N ASP A 127 20.63 -9.80 4.04
CA ASP A 127 20.63 -10.97 4.93
C ASP A 127 19.68 -10.83 6.15
N PHE A 128 19.12 -9.62 6.37
CA PHE A 128 18.11 -9.39 7.39
C PHE A 128 16.70 -9.83 6.94
N TYR A 129 16.52 -10.10 5.64
CA TYR A 129 15.21 -10.35 5.04
C TYR A 129 15.16 -11.73 4.38
N THR A 130 13.96 -12.26 4.25
CA THR A 130 13.76 -13.46 3.41
C THR A 130 14.06 -13.12 1.94
N PRO A 131 14.52 -14.10 1.12
CA PRO A 131 14.82 -13.85 -0.29
C PRO A 131 13.64 -13.24 -1.07
N GLY A 132 12.40 -13.68 -0.81
CA GLY A 132 11.21 -13.16 -1.46
C GLY A 132 10.93 -11.70 -1.10
N THR A 133 10.98 -11.37 0.19
CA THR A 133 10.79 -10.01 0.69
C THR A 133 11.86 -9.05 0.16
N TRP A 134 13.12 -9.50 0.15
CA TRP A 134 14.20 -8.71 -0.43
C TRP A 134 14.07 -8.51 -1.94
N ALA A 135 13.61 -9.54 -2.66
CA ALA A 135 13.37 -9.44 -4.10
C ALA A 135 12.29 -8.41 -4.45
N SER A 136 11.29 -8.21 -3.58
CA SER A 136 10.18 -7.27 -3.81
C SER A 136 10.60 -5.80 -3.80
N VAL A 137 11.77 -5.46 -3.26
CA VAL A 137 12.32 -4.09 -3.26
C VAL A 137 13.44 -3.88 -4.26
N LYS A 138 13.79 -4.93 -5.01
CA LYS A 138 14.80 -4.87 -6.08
C LYS A 138 14.14 -4.69 -7.44
N LEU A 139 14.42 -3.57 -8.08
CA LEU A 139 13.85 -3.23 -9.39
C LEU A 139 15.00 -2.82 -10.32
N ASN A 140 15.03 -3.38 -11.52
CA ASN A 140 16.02 -3.00 -12.57
C ASN A 140 17.48 -3.00 -12.08
N GLY A 141 17.83 -3.89 -11.16
CA GLY A 141 19.20 -4.01 -10.61
C GLY A 141 19.51 -3.11 -9.42
N GLY A 142 18.65 -2.14 -9.08
CA GLY A 142 18.76 -1.28 -7.91
C GLY A 142 17.94 -1.78 -6.71
N VAL A 143 18.12 -1.15 -5.56
CA VAL A 143 17.36 -1.35 -4.32
C VAL A 143 16.61 -0.06 -4.01
N TYR A 144 15.29 -0.06 -4.10
CA TYR A 144 14.48 1.16 -4.01
C TYR A 144 13.71 1.32 -2.71
N ALA A 145 13.74 0.32 -1.85
CA ALA A 145 13.19 0.40 -0.49
C ALA A 145 13.91 -0.57 0.46
N LEU A 146 13.65 -0.42 1.75
CA LEU A 146 13.93 -1.45 2.75
C LEU A 146 12.60 -2.04 3.22
N PRO A 147 12.45 -3.38 3.23
CA PRO A 147 11.21 -4.00 3.68
C PRO A 147 10.91 -3.67 5.14
N MET A 148 9.64 -3.36 5.44
CA MET A 148 9.18 -3.16 6.81
C MET A 148 8.70 -4.47 7.44
N ASP A 149 8.05 -5.32 6.65
CA ASP A 149 7.53 -6.60 7.10
C ASP A 149 7.64 -7.69 6.04
N SER A 150 7.28 -8.90 6.45
CA SER A 150 7.02 -10.03 5.57
C SER A 150 5.76 -10.71 6.08
N GLY A 151 4.63 -10.36 5.47
CA GLY A 151 3.31 -10.84 5.86
C GLY A 151 2.86 -12.08 5.08
N PRO A 152 3.39 -13.30 5.36
CA PRO A 152 2.88 -14.48 4.70
C PRO A 152 1.38 -14.61 4.97
N MET A 153 0.63 -15.07 3.96
CA MET A 153 -0.80 -15.30 4.12
C MET A 153 -1.05 -16.41 5.14
N ALA A 154 -2.01 -16.17 6.02
CA ALA A 154 -2.53 -17.14 6.97
C ALA A 154 -4.06 -17.08 7.00
N TRP A 155 -4.67 -18.15 7.45
CA TRP A 155 -6.10 -18.21 7.69
C TRP A 155 -6.37 -17.96 9.17
N PHE A 156 -6.92 -16.79 9.49
CA PHE A 156 -7.37 -16.39 10.82
C PHE A 156 -8.85 -16.70 10.97
N TYR A 157 -9.27 -17.22 12.11
CA TYR A 157 -10.67 -17.60 12.32
C TYR A 157 -11.15 -17.29 13.74
N ASN A 158 -12.43 -16.99 13.85
CA ASN A 158 -13.12 -16.86 15.13
C ASN A 158 -13.45 -18.25 15.66
N LYS A 159 -12.75 -18.68 16.72
CA LYS A 159 -12.88 -20.02 17.30
C LYS A 159 -14.30 -20.34 17.73
N ASP A 160 -15.00 -19.40 18.36
CA ASP A 160 -16.34 -19.62 18.90
C ASP A 160 -17.36 -19.89 17.79
N VAL A 161 -17.24 -19.19 16.65
CA VAL A 161 -18.09 -19.41 15.48
C VAL A 161 -17.82 -20.78 14.87
N PHE A 162 -16.55 -21.17 14.73
CA PHE A 162 -16.18 -22.48 14.18
C PHE A 162 -16.58 -23.64 15.10
N ASP A 163 -16.42 -23.49 16.41
CA ASP A 163 -16.90 -24.46 17.40
C ASP A 163 -18.43 -24.63 17.31
N LYS A 164 -19.19 -23.52 17.25
CA LYS A 164 -20.64 -23.52 17.07
C LYS A 164 -21.07 -24.21 15.76
N ALA A 165 -20.30 -24.04 14.69
CA ALA A 165 -20.53 -24.67 13.41
C ALA A 165 -20.11 -26.16 13.37
N GLY A 166 -19.44 -26.65 14.42
CA GLY A 166 -18.90 -28.01 14.45
C GLY A 166 -17.79 -28.22 13.39
N VAL A 167 -17.00 -27.20 13.14
CA VAL A 167 -15.90 -27.23 12.14
C VAL A 167 -14.56 -27.12 12.86
N ASP A 168 -13.69 -28.09 12.61
CA ASP A 168 -12.29 -27.98 13.01
C ASP A 168 -11.48 -27.38 11.84
N PRO A 169 -11.07 -26.09 11.92
CA PRO A 169 -10.38 -25.41 10.83
C PRO A 169 -8.99 -26.02 10.54
N THR A 170 -8.38 -26.70 11.51
CA THR A 170 -7.08 -27.35 11.33
C THR A 170 -7.14 -28.55 10.40
N ARG A 171 -8.33 -29.05 10.11
CA ARG A 171 -8.57 -30.17 9.20
C ARG A 171 -8.99 -29.74 7.80
N VAL A 172 -9.26 -28.46 7.58
CA VAL A 172 -9.58 -27.92 6.25
C VAL A 172 -8.28 -27.75 5.45
N ARG A 173 -8.09 -28.54 4.41
CA ARG A 173 -6.85 -28.64 3.62
C ARG A 173 -7.06 -28.36 2.13
N THR A 174 -8.31 -28.40 1.69
CA THR A 174 -8.68 -28.26 0.28
C THR A 174 -9.81 -27.24 0.12
N TRP A 175 -10.00 -26.75 -1.09
CA TRP A 175 -11.09 -25.83 -1.42
C TRP A 175 -12.47 -26.48 -1.23
N ASP A 176 -12.62 -27.80 -1.50
CA ASP A 176 -13.87 -28.50 -1.25
C ASP A 176 -14.19 -28.58 0.24
N GLU A 177 -13.18 -28.87 1.08
CA GLU A 177 -13.35 -28.85 2.54
C GLU A 177 -13.64 -27.44 3.06
N PHE A 178 -13.06 -26.40 2.46
CA PHE A 178 -13.36 -25.01 2.79
C PHE A 178 -14.81 -24.65 2.43
N TYR A 179 -15.28 -25.08 1.26
CA TYR A 179 -16.68 -24.93 0.87
C TYR A 179 -17.64 -25.63 1.83
N ASP A 180 -17.34 -26.87 2.25
CA ASP A 180 -18.16 -27.60 3.22
C ASP A 180 -18.13 -26.97 4.62
N ALA A 181 -16.98 -26.44 5.03
CA ALA A 181 -16.87 -25.63 6.26
C ALA A 181 -17.73 -24.35 6.15
N ALA A 182 -17.68 -23.66 5.01
CA ALA A 182 -18.46 -22.45 4.76
C ALA A 182 -19.97 -22.69 4.88
N LYS A 183 -20.49 -23.79 4.35
CA LYS A 183 -21.91 -24.16 4.51
C LYS A 183 -22.30 -24.34 5.99
N LYS A 184 -21.44 -25.00 6.76
CA LYS A 184 -21.67 -25.18 8.21
C LYS A 184 -21.62 -23.86 8.98
N VAL A 185 -20.64 -23.00 8.67
CA VAL A 185 -20.54 -21.68 9.25
C VAL A 185 -21.77 -20.84 8.88
N ARG A 186 -22.19 -20.87 7.60
CA ARG A 186 -23.38 -20.14 7.15
C ARG A 186 -24.66 -20.57 7.83
N ALA A 187 -24.80 -21.86 8.16
CA ALA A 187 -25.94 -22.39 8.92
C ALA A 187 -26.03 -21.82 10.35
N THR A 188 -24.94 -21.27 10.91
CA THR A 188 -24.95 -20.59 12.22
C THR A 188 -25.34 -19.11 12.16
N GLY A 189 -25.50 -18.57 10.93
CA GLY A 189 -25.81 -17.16 10.65
C GLY A 189 -24.60 -16.32 10.25
N SER A 190 -23.39 -16.87 10.27
CA SER A 190 -22.14 -16.17 9.91
C SER A 190 -21.74 -16.47 8.47
N TYR A 191 -20.95 -15.57 7.86
CA TYR A 191 -20.22 -15.83 6.62
C TYR A 191 -18.84 -16.38 6.93
N ILE A 192 -18.32 -17.30 6.09
CA ILE A 192 -16.97 -17.84 6.34
C ILE A 192 -15.90 -16.78 6.17
N THR A 193 -16.07 -15.88 5.22
CA THR A 193 -15.20 -14.72 4.94
C THR A 193 -15.98 -13.63 4.22
N SER A 194 -15.31 -12.53 3.87
CA SER A 194 -15.89 -11.44 3.08
C SER A 194 -15.03 -11.15 1.85
N ASP A 195 -15.68 -10.66 0.81
CA ASP A 195 -15.04 -10.13 -0.39
C ASP A 195 -15.92 -9.04 -1.01
N SER A 196 -15.51 -7.79 -0.88
CA SER A 196 -16.21 -6.64 -1.45
C SER A 196 -15.69 -6.22 -2.82
N GLY A 197 -14.90 -7.07 -3.49
CA GLY A 197 -14.34 -6.82 -4.81
C GLY A 197 -13.00 -6.07 -4.78
N ASP A 198 -12.17 -6.31 -3.76
CA ASP A 198 -10.83 -5.75 -3.67
C ASP A 198 -9.85 -6.49 -4.58
N ALA A 199 -9.15 -5.75 -5.46
CA ALA A 199 -8.22 -6.33 -6.42
C ALA A 199 -7.01 -6.99 -5.74
N GLY A 200 -6.52 -6.45 -4.63
CA GLY A 200 -5.40 -7.03 -3.88
C GLY A 200 -5.78 -8.36 -3.22
N PHE A 201 -7.03 -8.46 -2.73
CA PHE A 201 -7.57 -9.72 -2.22
C PHE A 201 -7.67 -10.76 -3.35
N PHE A 202 -8.22 -10.40 -4.49
CA PHE A 202 -8.31 -11.27 -5.66
C PHE A 202 -6.94 -11.81 -6.08
N ASP A 203 -5.93 -10.96 -6.21
CA ASP A 203 -4.56 -11.36 -6.54
C ASP A 203 -4.00 -12.34 -5.53
N SER A 204 -4.14 -12.04 -4.25
CA SER A 204 -3.66 -12.89 -3.16
C SER A 204 -4.29 -14.29 -3.21
N MET A 205 -5.59 -14.35 -3.49
CA MET A 205 -6.32 -15.62 -3.58
C MET A 205 -5.96 -16.40 -4.83
N THR A 206 -5.68 -15.74 -5.96
CA THR A 206 -5.19 -16.42 -7.18
C THR A 206 -3.80 -17.02 -6.96
N TRP A 207 -2.91 -16.33 -6.24
CA TRP A 207 -1.60 -16.88 -5.85
C TRP A 207 -1.75 -18.08 -4.91
N LEU A 208 -2.66 -18.00 -3.94
CA LEU A 208 -2.96 -19.14 -3.07
C LEU A 208 -3.47 -20.34 -3.87
N ALA A 209 -4.23 -20.13 -4.94
CA ALA A 209 -4.65 -21.15 -5.88
C ALA A 209 -3.50 -21.65 -6.80
N GLY A 210 -2.32 -21.07 -6.68
CA GLY A 210 -1.12 -21.43 -7.45
C GLY A 210 -1.09 -20.84 -8.86
N ALA A 211 -1.89 -19.79 -9.13
CA ALA A 211 -1.82 -19.04 -10.37
C ALA A 211 -0.73 -17.95 -10.30
N THR A 212 -0.29 -17.49 -11.45
CA THR A 212 0.64 -16.36 -11.61
C THR A 212 0.16 -15.46 -12.74
N PRO A 213 -0.98 -14.76 -12.52
CA PRO A 213 -1.65 -14.01 -13.59
C PRO A 213 -0.85 -12.79 -14.08
N PHE A 214 0.11 -12.34 -13.30
CA PHE A 214 0.96 -11.20 -13.65
C PHE A 214 2.42 -11.60 -13.61
N SER A 215 3.19 -11.15 -14.59
CA SER A 215 4.65 -11.30 -14.59
C SER A 215 5.30 -10.09 -15.26
N THR A 216 6.45 -9.69 -14.73
CA THR A 216 7.28 -8.63 -15.29
C THR A 216 8.42 -9.29 -16.09
N GLY A 217 8.69 -8.79 -17.30
CA GLY A 217 9.82 -9.24 -18.08
C GLY A 217 11.15 -8.96 -17.37
N SER A 218 12.18 -9.71 -17.74
CA SER A 218 13.53 -9.57 -17.17
C SER A 218 14.16 -8.20 -17.43
N ASP A 219 13.63 -7.46 -18.40
CA ASP A 219 14.01 -6.08 -18.75
C ASP A 219 13.35 -5.03 -17.82
N GLY A 220 12.40 -5.45 -16.96
CA GLY A 220 11.64 -4.56 -16.08
C GLY A 220 10.71 -3.58 -16.81
N GLN A 221 10.52 -3.73 -18.12
CA GLN A 221 9.73 -2.80 -18.94
C GLN A 221 8.46 -3.40 -19.52
N SER A 222 8.37 -4.73 -19.55
CA SER A 222 7.22 -5.45 -20.06
C SER A 222 6.46 -6.11 -18.92
N VAL A 223 5.12 -6.05 -18.99
CA VAL A 223 4.21 -6.74 -18.08
C VAL A 223 3.32 -7.67 -18.88
N THR A 224 3.27 -8.93 -18.48
CA THR A 224 2.32 -9.89 -19.02
C THR A 224 1.15 -10.03 -18.06
N ILE A 225 -0.07 -9.88 -18.59
CA ILE A 225 -1.32 -10.09 -17.86
C ILE A 225 -2.01 -11.33 -18.45
N ASN A 226 -2.18 -12.38 -17.65
CA ASN A 226 -2.72 -13.67 -18.09
C ASN A 226 -3.94 -14.10 -17.27
N LEU A 227 -4.86 -13.19 -17.04
CA LEU A 227 -6.07 -13.45 -16.24
C LEU A 227 -7.04 -14.42 -16.94
N SER A 228 -7.22 -14.26 -18.24
CA SER A 228 -8.21 -15.04 -19.01
C SER A 228 -7.74 -16.41 -19.48
N ASN A 229 -6.44 -16.62 -19.62
CA ASN A 229 -5.88 -17.88 -20.17
C ASN A 229 -5.24 -18.78 -19.11
N ASP A 230 -5.03 -18.28 -17.89
CA ASP A 230 -4.53 -19.10 -16.79
C ASP A 230 -5.65 -20.00 -16.26
N SER A 231 -5.49 -21.31 -16.42
CA SER A 231 -6.50 -22.29 -15.99
C SER A 231 -6.72 -22.30 -14.47
N LYS A 232 -5.71 -21.93 -13.69
CA LYS A 232 -5.82 -21.87 -12.22
C LYS A 232 -6.59 -20.63 -11.79
N VAL A 233 -6.40 -19.49 -12.47
CA VAL A 233 -7.25 -18.30 -12.28
C VAL A 233 -8.69 -18.66 -12.56
N LYS A 234 -8.96 -19.31 -13.70
CA LYS A 234 -10.33 -19.72 -14.06
C LYS A 234 -10.93 -20.64 -13.01
N THR A 235 -10.20 -21.67 -12.58
CA THR A 235 -10.66 -22.62 -11.55
C THR A 235 -10.98 -21.89 -10.24
N PHE A 236 -10.13 -20.96 -9.82
CA PHE A 236 -10.39 -20.16 -8.63
C PHE A 236 -11.64 -19.28 -8.79
N VAL A 237 -11.77 -18.59 -9.91
CA VAL A 237 -12.93 -17.72 -10.19
C VAL A 237 -14.23 -18.53 -10.19
N ASP A 238 -14.26 -19.67 -10.86
CA ASP A 238 -15.45 -20.53 -10.90
C ASP A 238 -15.82 -21.02 -9.48
N PHE A 239 -14.84 -21.40 -8.67
CA PHE A 239 -15.03 -21.79 -7.27
C PHE A 239 -15.54 -20.63 -6.42
N TRP A 240 -14.90 -19.47 -6.52
CA TRP A 240 -15.24 -18.31 -5.71
C TRP A 240 -16.62 -17.75 -6.06
N GLN A 241 -16.97 -17.72 -7.35
CA GLN A 241 -18.30 -17.35 -7.80
C GLN A 241 -19.37 -18.28 -7.22
N LYS A 242 -19.09 -19.61 -7.22
CA LYS A 242 -19.99 -20.58 -6.59
C LYS A 242 -20.18 -20.30 -5.09
N MET A 243 -19.13 -19.94 -4.38
CA MET A 243 -19.22 -19.55 -2.95
C MET A 243 -20.12 -18.32 -2.74
N ILE A 244 -20.05 -17.35 -3.66
CA ILE A 244 -20.89 -16.15 -3.65
C ILE A 244 -22.35 -16.49 -3.97
N ASP A 245 -22.58 -17.28 -5.01
CA ASP A 245 -23.93 -17.69 -5.48
C ASP A 245 -24.66 -18.49 -4.39
N ASP A 246 -23.93 -19.29 -3.61
CA ASP A 246 -24.45 -20.07 -2.49
C ASP A 246 -24.56 -19.25 -1.19
N ASP A 247 -24.37 -17.93 -1.22
CA ASP A 247 -24.44 -16.99 -0.07
C ASP A 247 -23.50 -17.37 1.08
N LEU A 248 -22.28 -17.83 0.78
CA LEU A 248 -21.29 -18.28 1.77
C LEU A 248 -20.25 -17.19 2.10
N ILE A 249 -20.17 -16.15 1.29
CA ILE A 249 -19.25 -15.02 1.42
C ILE A 249 -20.04 -13.72 1.57
N ASP A 250 -19.67 -12.87 2.53
CA ASP A 250 -20.22 -11.53 2.63
C ASP A 250 -19.59 -10.63 1.54
N THR A 251 -20.44 -10.21 0.59
CA THR A 251 -20.05 -9.31 -0.51
C THR A 251 -20.52 -7.86 -0.31
N LYS A 252 -21.14 -7.56 0.83
CA LYS A 252 -21.80 -6.27 1.09
C LYS A 252 -21.00 -5.36 2.00
N THR A 253 -20.30 -5.94 2.97
CA THR A 253 -19.49 -5.17 3.93
C THR A 253 -18.20 -4.75 3.26
N ALA A 254 -17.99 -3.45 3.12
CA ALA A 254 -16.77 -2.92 2.50
C ALA A 254 -15.54 -3.30 3.35
N GLY A 255 -14.57 -3.94 2.73
CA GLY A 255 -13.31 -4.31 3.39
C GLY A 255 -12.61 -3.07 3.99
N TRP A 256 -11.95 -3.26 5.13
CA TRP A 256 -11.20 -2.22 5.86
C TRP A 256 -12.04 -1.09 6.46
N SER A 257 -13.37 -1.22 6.46
CA SER A 257 -14.29 -0.28 7.12
C SER A 257 -14.50 -0.63 8.59
N ASP A 258 -15.08 0.32 9.36
CA ASP A 258 -15.48 0.08 10.75
C ASP A 258 -16.52 -1.04 10.85
N ASP A 259 -17.46 -1.12 9.90
CA ASP A 259 -18.46 -2.19 9.85
C ASP A 259 -17.81 -3.56 9.58
N TRP A 260 -16.80 -3.62 8.77
CA TRP A 260 -16.03 -4.85 8.52
C TRP A 260 -15.29 -5.28 9.79
N ASN A 261 -14.61 -4.36 10.46
CA ASN A 261 -13.95 -4.62 11.73
C ASN A 261 -14.95 -5.13 12.78
N LYS A 262 -16.10 -4.48 12.89
CA LYS A 262 -17.18 -4.92 13.79
C LYS A 262 -17.66 -6.33 13.45
N SER A 263 -17.85 -6.64 12.17
CA SER A 263 -18.32 -7.97 11.71
C SER A 263 -17.32 -9.09 12.01
N LEU A 264 -16.01 -8.78 12.01
CA LEU A 264 -14.99 -9.73 12.48
C LEU A 264 -15.06 -9.95 13.99
N ASN A 265 -15.26 -8.86 14.75
CA ASN A 265 -15.34 -8.93 16.21
C ASN A 265 -16.59 -9.68 16.71
N ASP A 266 -17.76 -9.42 16.12
CA ASP A 266 -19.02 -10.07 16.53
C ASP A 266 -19.21 -11.46 15.90
N GLY A 267 -18.32 -11.87 15.00
CA GLY A 267 -18.34 -13.17 14.36
C GLY A 267 -19.31 -13.27 13.18
N SER A 268 -19.91 -12.17 12.71
CA SER A 268 -20.73 -12.16 11.49
C SER A 268 -19.90 -12.56 10.27
N ILE A 269 -18.60 -12.18 10.25
CA ILE A 269 -17.57 -12.72 9.38
C ILE A 269 -16.66 -13.60 10.22
N ALA A 270 -16.64 -14.90 9.94
CA ALA A 270 -16.03 -15.91 10.80
C ALA A 270 -14.52 -16.04 10.61
N SER A 271 -13.97 -15.66 9.47
CA SER A 271 -12.54 -15.83 9.19
C SER A 271 -12.01 -14.90 8.12
N LEU A 272 -10.68 -14.80 8.08
CA LEU A 272 -9.94 -14.03 7.09
C LEU A 272 -8.76 -14.83 6.54
N LEU A 273 -8.53 -14.70 5.23
CA LEU A 273 -7.32 -15.12 4.55
C LEU A 273 -6.51 -13.83 4.25
N THR A 274 -5.48 -13.57 5.03
CA THR A 274 -4.76 -12.29 4.97
C THR A 274 -3.33 -12.42 5.50
N GLY A 275 -2.55 -11.35 5.41
CA GLY A 275 -1.17 -11.32 5.91
C GLY A 275 -1.08 -11.48 7.43
N ALA A 276 0.01 -12.09 7.89
CA ALA A 276 0.25 -12.42 9.30
C ALA A 276 0.39 -11.18 10.23
N TRP A 277 0.42 -9.97 9.68
CA TRP A 277 0.38 -8.71 10.42
C TRP A 277 -1.02 -8.37 10.96
N MET A 278 -2.08 -8.96 10.39
CA MET A 278 -3.48 -8.61 10.70
C MET A 278 -3.87 -8.74 12.18
N PRO A 279 -3.38 -9.71 12.98
CA PRO A 279 -3.70 -9.76 14.40
C PRO A 279 -3.35 -8.49 15.17
N LEU A 280 -2.29 -7.77 14.78
CA LEU A 280 -1.91 -6.49 15.41
C LEU A 280 -2.96 -5.40 15.16
N SER A 281 -3.65 -5.46 14.04
CA SER A 281 -4.74 -4.54 13.71
C SER A 281 -6.05 -4.92 14.42
N LEU A 282 -6.30 -6.22 14.61
CA LEU A 282 -7.55 -6.72 15.23
C LEU A 282 -7.57 -6.64 16.77
N ILE A 283 -6.43 -6.74 17.45
CA ILE A 283 -6.39 -6.71 18.93
C ILE A 283 -6.65 -5.33 19.53
N HIS A 284 -6.73 -4.29 18.71
CA HIS A 284 -7.00 -2.91 19.13
C HIS A 284 -8.41 -2.44 18.77
N ILE A 285 -9.26 -3.36 18.32
CA ILE A 285 -10.66 -3.06 17.94
C ILE A 285 -11.62 -3.39 19.08
#